data_f4f2808b7cd1f48b66ab1d6eb87b9929
#
_entry.id   f4f2808b7cd1f48b66ab1d6eb87b9929
#
_cell.length_a   1.000
_cell.length_b   1.000
_cell.length_c   1.000
_cell.angle_alpha   90.00
_cell.angle_beta   90.00
_cell.angle_gamma   90.00
#
_symmetry.space_group_name_H-M   'P 1'
#
loop_
_entity.id
_entity.type
_entity.pdbx_description
1 polymer ?
#
loop_
_entity_poly.entity_id
_entity_poly.type
_entity_poly.pdbx_seq_one_letter_code
_entity_poly.pdbx_strand_id
1 'polypeptide(L)'
;VFKKFFSKDINIPTLRLSGVIGQAGIARSGLTITGIEKLIDKLFSDKKAPAVALIINSPGGSPTQSSLIAEKIINLAKEKNKKVYAFVEDVAASGGYWLACSADEIYIDLNSIVGSIGVISPGFGFVDLIKKMGIERRVYTSGKSKSFLDPFKEEKKEDIDRLKNIQEQIHENFIDYVKKRRGAKLSSSNEDEVFSGLFWVGKKGVELGLADGVGSINEVIKEKFGKKAKIKIIDQKKSFLQK
;
A
#
# COMPACT_ATOMS: atom_id res chain seq x y z
N VAL A 1 37.65 37.14 4.32
CA VAL A 1 37.09 36.24 5.37
C VAL A 1 36.01 35.38 4.72
N PHE A 2 36.36 34.17 4.26
CA PHE A 2 35.43 33.22 3.67
C PHE A 2 34.62 32.60 4.80
N LYS A 3 33.34 33.01 4.94
CA LYS A 3 32.35 32.25 5.71
C LYS A 3 32.19 30.87 5.06
N LYS A 4 32.84 29.85 5.61
CA LYS A 4 32.51 28.44 5.34
C LYS A 4 31.04 28.24 5.75
N PHE A 5 30.13 28.26 4.78
CA PHE A 5 28.77 27.74 4.96
C PHE A 5 28.93 26.25 5.28
N PHE A 6 28.90 25.89 6.56
CA PHE A 6 28.67 24.51 6.98
C PHE A 6 27.27 24.15 6.53
N SER A 7 27.13 23.54 5.36
CA SER A 7 25.87 22.94 4.95
C SER A 7 25.59 21.82 5.95
N LYS A 8 24.59 22.04 6.80
CA LYS A 8 24.12 21.06 7.78
C LYS A 8 23.79 19.75 7.06
N ASP A 9 24.26 18.63 7.59
CA ASP A 9 23.82 17.31 7.11
C ASP A 9 22.29 17.23 7.25
N ILE A 10 21.59 17.04 6.13
CA ILE A 10 20.13 16.88 6.09
C ILE A 10 19.83 15.39 6.18
N ASN A 11 19.14 15.00 7.23
CA ASN A 11 18.67 13.63 7.36
C ASN A 11 17.22 13.54 6.92
N ILE A 12 16.92 12.58 6.06
CA ILE A 12 15.56 12.24 5.62
C ILE A 12 15.15 10.93 6.33
N PRO A 13 14.29 11.02 7.37
CA PRO A 13 13.72 9.84 8.00
C PRO A 13 12.98 9.01 6.95
N THR A 14 13.22 7.71 6.96
CA THR A 14 12.73 6.80 5.93
C THR A 14 12.16 5.56 6.57
N LEU A 15 10.92 5.20 6.24
CA LEU A 15 10.24 3.99 6.72
C LEU A 15 10.03 3.01 5.57
N ARG A 16 10.39 1.74 5.79
CA ARG A 16 10.10 0.65 4.85
C ARG A 16 8.75 0.03 5.17
N LEU A 17 7.89 -0.06 4.15
CA LEU A 17 6.59 -0.73 4.17
C LEU A 17 6.66 -1.92 3.22
N SER A 18 6.93 -3.10 3.76
CA SER A 18 7.19 -4.29 2.94
C SER A 18 6.32 -5.47 3.37
N GLY A 19 5.89 -6.27 2.38
CA GLY A 19 5.09 -7.48 2.58
C GLY A 19 3.58 -7.26 2.41
N VAL A 20 2.79 -8.29 2.76
CA VAL A 20 1.33 -8.28 2.66
C VAL A 20 0.72 -7.33 3.69
N ILE A 21 -0.31 -6.59 3.30
CA ILE A 21 -1.02 -5.69 4.19
C ILE A 21 -2.19 -6.44 4.86
N GLY A 22 -2.27 -6.32 6.19
CA GLY A 22 -3.22 -7.07 7.01
C GLY A 22 -2.59 -8.28 7.70
N GLN A 23 -3.42 -9.21 8.15
CA GLN A 23 -2.93 -10.44 8.77
C GLN A 23 -2.47 -11.42 7.68
N ALA A 24 -1.20 -11.78 7.69
CA ALA A 24 -0.59 -12.68 6.71
C ALA A 24 -0.63 -14.17 7.11
N GLY A 25 -1.49 -14.56 8.07
CA GLY A 25 -1.62 -15.91 8.62
C GLY A 25 -0.93 -16.09 9.99
N ILE A 26 -0.97 -17.33 10.52
CA ILE A 26 -0.55 -17.62 11.92
C ILE A 26 0.96 -17.40 12.14
N ALA A 27 1.78 -17.52 11.11
CA ALA A 27 3.24 -17.49 11.22
C ALA A 27 3.90 -16.20 10.67
N ARG A 28 3.17 -15.30 10.05
CA ARG A 28 3.71 -14.06 9.47
C ARG A 28 2.84 -12.86 9.83
N SER A 29 3.41 -11.90 10.54
CA SER A 29 2.76 -10.60 10.73
C SER A 29 2.87 -9.77 9.45
N GLY A 30 1.74 -9.44 8.85
CA GLY A 30 1.70 -8.46 7.77
C GLY A 30 1.68 -7.02 8.29
N LEU A 31 1.63 -6.07 7.36
CA LEU A 31 1.53 -4.66 7.70
C LEU A 31 0.13 -4.35 8.24
N THR A 32 0.05 -3.96 9.51
CA THR A 32 -1.18 -3.47 10.15
C THR A 32 -0.92 -2.13 10.80
N ILE A 33 -1.94 -1.30 10.93
CA ILE A 33 -1.79 0.02 11.58
C ILE A 33 -1.27 -0.14 13.02
N THR A 34 -1.76 -1.09 13.78
CA THR A 34 -1.32 -1.35 15.16
C THR A 34 0.13 -1.81 15.24
N GLY A 35 0.61 -2.53 14.22
CA GLY A 35 2.00 -3.01 14.14
C GLY A 35 3.01 -1.91 13.79
N ILE A 36 2.59 -0.87 13.07
CA ILE A 36 3.53 0.13 12.52
C ILE A 36 3.25 1.57 12.96
N GLU A 37 2.15 1.87 13.67
CA GLU A 37 1.80 3.25 14.06
C GLU A 37 2.93 3.97 14.80
N LYS A 38 3.61 3.30 15.74
CA LYS A 38 4.76 3.87 16.48
C LYS A 38 5.94 4.19 15.57
N LEU A 39 6.14 3.42 14.50
CA LEU A 39 7.18 3.70 13.50
C LEU A 39 6.80 4.90 12.65
N ILE A 40 5.52 5.04 12.29
CA ILE A 40 5.01 6.21 11.57
C ILE A 40 5.15 7.46 12.46
N ASP A 41 4.79 7.42 13.74
CA ASP A 41 5.00 8.54 14.65
C ASP A 41 6.48 8.92 14.74
N LYS A 42 7.38 7.93 14.83
CA LYS A 42 8.83 8.13 14.85
C LYS A 42 9.35 8.71 13.53
N LEU A 43 8.78 8.32 12.39
CA LEU A 43 9.12 8.86 11.07
C LEU A 43 8.96 10.37 11.03
N PHE A 44 7.90 10.90 11.62
CA PHE A 44 7.58 12.33 11.65
C PHE A 44 8.14 13.10 12.84
N SER A 45 8.85 12.44 13.77
CA SER A 45 9.32 13.04 15.03
C SER A 45 10.48 14.03 14.88
N ASP A 46 11.32 13.91 13.86
CA ASP A 46 12.47 14.81 13.65
C ASP A 46 12.01 16.16 13.10
N LYS A 47 11.88 17.16 13.97
CA LYS A 47 11.45 18.53 13.62
C LYS A 47 12.36 19.22 12.59
N LYS A 48 13.63 18.79 12.43
CA LYS A 48 14.60 19.40 11.52
C LYS A 48 14.57 18.79 10.13
N ALA A 49 13.99 17.61 9.97
CA ALA A 49 13.87 16.96 8.68
C ALA A 49 12.88 17.72 7.79
N PRO A 50 13.28 18.15 6.58
CA PRO A 50 12.41 18.89 5.68
C PRO A 50 11.33 18.01 5.04
N ALA A 51 11.56 16.72 5.02
CA ALA A 51 10.68 15.72 4.40
C ALA A 51 10.88 14.35 5.06
N VAL A 52 10.02 13.41 4.70
CA VAL A 52 10.15 11.99 5.03
C VAL A 52 10.05 11.14 3.77
N ALA A 53 10.57 9.92 3.83
CA ALA A 53 10.50 8.98 2.72
C ALA A 53 9.86 7.66 3.15
N LEU A 54 9.18 7.04 2.20
CA LEU A 54 8.63 5.69 2.31
C LEU A 54 9.33 4.81 1.27
N ILE A 55 9.77 3.64 1.66
CA ILE A 55 10.19 2.59 0.73
C ILE A 55 9.09 1.55 0.71
N ILE A 56 8.52 1.28 -0.46
CA ILE A 56 7.36 0.40 -0.60
C ILE A 56 7.74 -0.83 -1.41
N ASN A 57 7.47 -2.00 -0.85
CA ASN A 57 7.60 -3.29 -1.52
C ASN A 57 6.46 -4.21 -1.06
N SER A 58 5.25 -3.99 -1.61
CA SER A 58 4.03 -4.67 -1.16
C SER A 58 3.11 -5.03 -2.32
N PRO A 59 2.64 -6.28 -2.40
CA PRO A 59 1.63 -6.70 -3.38
C PRO A 59 0.21 -6.25 -3.00
N GLY A 60 0.03 -5.62 -1.83
CA GLY A 60 -1.25 -5.22 -1.30
C GLY A 60 -1.78 -6.13 -0.20
N GLY A 61 -3.08 -6.19 -0.07
CA GLY A 61 -3.79 -6.96 0.96
C GLY A 61 -5.05 -6.25 1.44
N SER A 62 -5.29 -6.18 2.76
CA SER A 62 -6.50 -5.61 3.36
C SER A 62 -6.72 -4.14 2.96
N PRO A 63 -7.85 -3.81 2.30
CA PRO A 63 -8.18 -2.43 1.94
C PRO A 63 -8.25 -1.51 3.15
N THR A 64 -8.89 -1.96 4.24
CA THR A 64 -9.03 -1.18 5.47
C THR A 64 -7.68 -0.87 6.11
N GLN A 65 -6.76 -1.84 6.19
CA GLN A 65 -5.43 -1.59 6.74
C GLN A 65 -4.62 -0.63 5.86
N SER A 66 -4.74 -0.76 4.53
CA SER A 66 -4.11 0.15 3.58
C SER A 66 -4.60 1.59 3.77
N SER A 67 -5.91 1.77 3.92
CA SER A 67 -6.53 3.07 4.17
C SER A 67 -6.07 3.67 5.50
N LEU A 68 -6.15 2.93 6.60
CA LEU A 68 -5.77 3.42 7.95
C LEU A 68 -4.30 3.84 8.01
N ILE A 69 -3.41 3.05 7.41
CA ILE A 69 -1.96 3.37 7.36
C ILE A 69 -1.73 4.63 6.52
N ALA A 70 -2.32 4.70 5.33
CA ALA A 70 -2.19 5.85 4.45
C ALA A 70 -2.74 7.13 5.10
N GLU A 71 -3.89 7.05 5.74
CA GLU A 71 -4.51 8.19 6.44
C GLU A 71 -3.64 8.69 7.59
N LYS A 72 -3.08 7.81 8.41
CA LYS A 72 -2.14 8.17 9.47
C LYS A 72 -0.93 8.93 8.93
N ILE A 73 -0.36 8.47 7.81
CA ILE A 73 0.79 9.13 7.14
C ILE A 73 0.39 10.51 6.64
N ILE A 74 -0.73 10.63 5.93
CA ILE A 74 -1.22 11.90 5.37
C ILE A 74 -1.51 12.92 6.49
N ASN A 75 -2.17 12.49 7.56
CA ASN A 75 -2.52 13.36 8.68
C ASN A 75 -1.28 13.90 9.37
N LEU A 76 -0.28 13.04 9.63
CA LEU A 76 0.99 13.48 10.23
C LEU A 76 1.81 14.37 9.28
N ALA A 77 1.81 14.08 7.99
CA ALA A 77 2.45 14.92 6.98
C ALA A 77 1.88 16.34 7.00
N LYS A 78 0.54 16.45 7.03
CA LYS A 78 -0.17 17.73 7.14
C LYS A 78 0.11 18.43 8.46
N GLU A 79 -0.02 17.72 9.59
CA GLU A 79 0.21 18.29 10.94
C GLU A 79 1.64 18.81 11.10
N LYS A 80 2.63 18.07 10.61
CA LYS A 80 4.05 18.44 10.74
C LYS A 80 4.56 19.29 9.57
N ASN A 81 3.70 19.63 8.60
CA ASN A 81 4.03 20.37 7.38
C ASN A 81 5.25 19.77 6.66
N LYS A 82 5.20 18.45 6.38
CA LYS A 82 6.30 17.72 5.73
C LYS A 82 5.87 17.10 4.43
N LYS A 83 6.73 17.19 3.42
CA LYS A 83 6.59 16.43 2.18
C LYS A 83 6.88 14.96 2.43
N VAL A 84 6.13 14.09 1.76
CA VAL A 84 6.31 12.64 1.76
C VAL A 84 6.72 12.18 0.37
N TYR A 85 7.81 11.45 0.27
CA TYR A 85 8.29 10.84 -0.97
C TYR A 85 8.18 9.33 -0.87
N ALA A 86 7.53 8.68 -1.83
CA ALA A 86 7.48 7.23 -1.91
C ALA A 86 8.46 6.72 -2.97
N PHE A 87 9.15 5.64 -2.65
CA PHE A 87 10.05 4.92 -3.53
C PHE A 87 9.61 3.47 -3.58
N VAL A 88 9.22 3.02 -4.76
CA VAL A 88 8.80 1.64 -4.99
C VAL A 88 10.02 0.80 -5.32
N GLU A 89 10.18 -0.31 -4.61
CA GLU A 89 11.16 -1.34 -4.97
C GLU A 89 10.55 -2.29 -6.01
N ASP A 90 10.37 -3.58 -5.72
CA ASP A 90 9.84 -4.53 -6.70
C ASP A 90 8.39 -4.23 -7.06
N VAL A 91 7.54 -3.91 -6.05
CA VAL A 91 6.10 -3.80 -6.26
C VAL A 91 5.42 -2.82 -5.29
N ALA A 92 4.52 -2.02 -5.83
CA ALA A 92 3.47 -1.33 -5.10
C ALA A 92 2.14 -1.57 -5.85
N ALA A 93 1.50 -2.68 -5.56
CA ALA A 93 0.27 -3.11 -6.23
C ALA A 93 -0.92 -3.15 -5.26
N SER A 94 -2.13 -2.89 -5.75
CA SER A 94 -3.36 -2.91 -4.96
C SER A 94 -3.22 -2.07 -3.67
N GLY A 95 -3.41 -2.62 -2.49
CA GLY A 95 -3.16 -1.92 -1.21
C GLY A 95 -1.76 -1.33 -1.09
N GLY A 96 -0.73 -1.91 -1.73
CA GLY A 96 0.62 -1.35 -1.80
C GLY A 96 0.66 -0.03 -2.58
N TYR A 97 -0.12 0.06 -3.66
CA TYR A 97 -0.29 1.31 -4.39
C TYR A 97 -1.10 2.34 -3.61
N TRP A 98 -2.09 1.87 -2.84
CA TRP A 98 -2.80 2.73 -1.87
C TRP A 98 -1.82 3.42 -0.91
N LEU A 99 -0.85 2.65 -0.36
CA LEU A 99 0.19 3.22 0.50
C LEU A 99 1.09 4.20 -0.27
N ALA A 100 1.48 3.88 -1.51
CA ALA A 100 2.28 4.78 -2.34
C ALA A 100 1.58 6.13 -2.57
N CYS A 101 0.28 6.12 -2.81
CA CYS A 101 -0.55 7.31 -2.95
C CYS A 101 -0.66 8.15 -1.66
N SER A 102 -0.19 7.68 -0.49
CA SER A 102 -0.08 8.54 0.69
C SER A 102 1.01 9.61 0.56
N ALA A 103 1.95 9.44 -0.38
CA ALA A 103 3.03 10.37 -0.66
C ALA A 103 2.61 11.50 -1.61
N ASP A 104 3.35 12.60 -1.57
CA ASP A 104 3.20 13.74 -2.50
C ASP A 104 3.81 13.44 -3.87
N GLU A 105 4.90 12.65 -3.88
CA GLU A 105 5.58 12.22 -5.09
C GLU A 105 5.97 10.74 -4.96
N ILE A 106 5.81 10.00 -6.06
CA ILE A 106 6.08 8.55 -6.15
C ILE A 106 7.16 8.32 -7.20
N TYR A 107 8.24 7.67 -6.82
CA TYR A 107 9.34 7.27 -7.69
C TYR A 107 9.46 5.76 -7.76
N ILE A 108 9.77 5.24 -8.93
CA ILE A 108 9.83 3.80 -9.21
C ILE A 108 11.14 3.43 -9.90
N ASP A 109 11.55 2.18 -9.81
CA ASP A 109 12.55 1.60 -10.70
C ASP A 109 11.94 1.27 -12.07
N LEU A 110 12.76 1.10 -13.10
CA LEU A 110 12.31 0.69 -14.43
C LEU A 110 11.58 -0.66 -14.44
N ASN A 111 11.85 -1.50 -13.46
CA ASN A 111 11.26 -2.84 -13.31
C ASN A 111 10.19 -2.90 -12.22
N SER A 112 9.95 -1.80 -11.48
CA SER A 112 8.91 -1.76 -10.45
C SER A 112 7.52 -1.94 -11.04
N ILE A 113 6.71 -2.75 -10.39
CA ILE A 113 5.30 -2.96 -10.72
C ILE A 113 4.45 -2.01 -9.89
N VAL A 114 3.54 -1.26 -10.56
CA VAL A 114 2.58 -0.35 -9.90
C VAL A 114 1.18 -0.52 -10.47
N GLY A 115 0.17 -0.17 -9.68
CA GLY A 115 -1.24 -0.25 -10.10
C GLY A 115 -2.00 -1.37 -9.40
N SER A 116 -2.64 -2.27 -10.15
CA SER A 116 -3.57 -3.26 -9.60
C SER A 116 -4.67 -2.60 -8.75
N ILE A 117 -5.25 -1.52 -9.31
CA ILE A 117 -6.34 -0.78 -8.66
C ILE A 117 -7.63 -1.54 -8.90
N GLY A 118 -7.88 -2.51 -8.04
CA GLY A 118 -8.99 -3.44 -8.13
C GLY A 118 -9.16 -4.23 -6.84
N VAL A 119 -10.24 -5.02 -6.78
CA VAL A 119 -10.60 -5.84 -5.61
C VAL A 119 -10.83 -7.28 -6.04
N ILE A 120 -10.23 -8.21 -5.33
CA ILE A 120 -10.37 -9.65 -5.59
C ILE A 120 -10.75 -10.37 -4.29
N SER A 121 -11.59 -11.40 -4.40
CA SER A 121 -11.92 -12.34 -3.32
C SER A 121 -11.77 -13.76 -3.87
N PRO A 122 -10.56 -14.34 -3.86
CA PRO A 122 -10.33 -15.70 -4.35
C PRO A 122 -10.87 -16.73 -3.35
N GLY A 123 -11.37 -17.86 -3.87
CA GLY A 123 -11.88 -18.97 -3.07
C GLY A 123 -11.79 -20.29 -3.81
N PHE A 124 -12.11 -21.37 -3.13
CA PHE A 124 -12.22 -22.72 -3.69
C PHE A 124 -13.58 -23.32 -3.33
N GLY A 125 -14.18 -24.08 -4.26
CA GLY A 125 -15.37 -24.88 -4.02
C GLY A 125 -14.98 -26.36 -3.79
N PHE A 126 -15.49 -26.96 -2.72
CA PHE A 126 -15.17 -28.34 -2.33
C PHE A 126 -16.40 -29.25 -2.31
N VAL A 127 -17.52 -28.84 -2.91
CA VAL A 127 -18.79 -29.60 -2.88
C VAL A 127 -18.61 -31.02 -3.39
N ASP A 128 -18.07 -31.19 -4.60
CA ASP A 128 -17.87 -32.50 -5.21
C ASP A 128 -16.82 -33.34 -4.47
N LEU A 129 -15.80 -32.68 -3.91
CA LEU A 129 -14.77 -33.37 -3.16
C LEU A 129 -15.35 -34.06 -1.91
N ILE A 130 -16.06 -33.32 -1.06
CA ILE A 130 -16.63 -33.89 0.17
C ILE A 130 -17.68 -34.96 -0.14
N LYS A 131 -18.48 -34.77 -1.22
CA LYS A 131 -19.45 -35.76 -1.69
C LYS A 131 -18.78 -37.07 -2.09
N LYS A 132 -17.69 -37.03 -2.87
CA LYS A 132 -16.89 -38.21 -3.26
C LYS A 132 -16.27 -38.93 -2.05
N MET A 133 -15.93 -38.16 -1.01
CA MET A 133 -15.36 -38.72 0.22
C MET A 133 -16.40 -39.23 1.22
N GLY A 134 -17.71 -39.13 0.90
CA GLY A 134 -18.78 -39.52 1.79
C GLY A 134 -18.92 -38.62 3.03
N ILE A 135 -18.39 -37.39 2.97
CA ILE A 135 -18.46 -36.43 4.08
C ILE A 135 -19.72 -35.57 3.96
N GLU A 136 -20.51 -35.52 5.02
CA GLU A 136 -21.69 -34.68 5.12
C GLU A 136 -21.36 -33.36 5.83
N ARG A 137 -21.56 -32.23 5.13
CA ARG A 137 -21.42 -30.88 5.71
C ARG A 137 -22.70 -30.48 6.46
N ARG A 138 -22.64 -30.37 7.78
CA ARG A 138 -23.75 -29.95 8.64
C ARG A 138 -23.52 -28.52 9.15
N VAL A 139 -24.41 -27.61 8.82
CA VAL A 139 -24.32 -26.19 9.23
C VAL A 139 -25.64 -25.73 9.78
N TYR A 140 -25.62 -25.35 11.04
CA TYR A 140 -26.79 -24.80 11.75
C TYR A 140 -26.56 -23.32 11.99
N THR A 141 -27.45 -22.46 11.47
CA THR A 141 -27.28 -21.00 11.57
C THR A 141 -28.55 -20.35 12.08
N SER A 142 -28.37 -19.28 12.84
CA SER A 142 -29.41 -18.29 13.08
C SER A 142 -29.10 -17.06 12.22
N GLY A 143 -30.06 -16.66 11.37
CA GLY A 143 -29.88 -15.65 10.33
C GLY A 143 -29.69 -16.25 8.93
N LYS A 144 -30.56 -15.84 7.98
CA LYS A 144 -30.68 -16.43 6.63
C LYS A 144 -29.37 -16.44 5.82
N SER A 145 -28.51 -15.45 6.00
CA SER A 145 -27.29 -15.27 5.22
C SER A 145 -26.00 -15.56 6.01
N LYS A 146 -26.08 -16.28 7.13
CA LYS A 146 -24.91 -16.51 7.99
C LYS A 146 -23.89 -17.50 7.43
N SER A 147 -24.29 -18.38 6.50
CA SER A 147 -23.39 -19.28 5.75
C SER A 147 -23.11 -18.77 4.34
N PHE A 148 -22.83 -17.47 4.22
CA PHE A 148 -22.48 -16.79 3.00
C PHE A 148 -21.21 -17.39 2.39
N LEU A 149 -21.26 -17.77 1.09
CA LEU A 149 -20.16 -18.36 0.32
C LEU A 149 -19.44 -19.52 1.04
N ASP A 150 -20.20 -20.44 1.67
CA ASP A 150 -19.63 -21.66 2.27
C ASP A 150 -19.00 -22.52 1.16
N PRO A 151 -17.66 -22.78 1.18
CA PRO A 151 -16.97 -23.47 0.09
C PRO A 151 -17.37 -24.94 -0.04
N PHE A 152 -18.11 -25.48 0.90
CA PHE A 152 -18.64 -26.86 0.90
C PHE A 152 -20.12 -26.93 0.49
N LYS A 153 -20.69 -25.85 0.00
CA LYS A 153 -22.06 -25.78 -0.53
C LYS A 153 -22.03 -25.17 -1.93
N GLU A 154 -23.03 -25.51 -2.73
CA GLU A 154 -23.23 -24.86 -4.02
C GLU A 154 -23.42 -23.35 -3.84
N GLU A 155 -22.83 -22.58 -4.75
CA GLU A 155 -22.91 -21.13 -4.74
C GLU A 155 -24.35 -20.68 -5.03
N LYS A 156 -24.81 -19.71 -4.28
CA LYS A 156 -26.09 -19.06 -4.51
C LYS A 156 -25.85 -17.77 -5.30
N LYS A 157 -26.66 -17.55 -6.32
CA LYS A 157 -26.60 -16.32 -7.10
C LYS A 157 -26.68 -15.06 -6.24
N GLU A 158 -27.56 -15.06 -5.24
CA GLU A 158 -27.74 -13.96 -4.29
C GLU A 158 -26.46 -13.64 -3.50
N ASP A 159 -25.69 -14.68 -3.13
CA ASP A 159 -24.43 -14.53 -2.41
C ASP A 159 -23.35 -13.93 -3.35
N ILE A 160 -23.29 -14.40 -4.61
CA ILE A 160 -22.38 -13.87 -5.63
C ILE A 160 -22.70 -12.40 -5.91
N ASP A 161 -23.96 -12.06 -6.13
CA ASP A 161 -24.39 -10.69 -6.43
C ASP A 161 -24.05 -9.76 -5.25
N ARG A 162 -24.26 -10.23 -4.02
CA ARG A 162 -23.88 -9.49 -2.81
C ARG A 162 -22.37 -9.29 -2.69
N LEU A 163 -21.56 -10.32 -2.99
CA LEU A 163 -20.11 -10.20 -2.98
C LEU A 163 -19.63 -9.17 -3.99
N LYS A 164 -20.14 -9.24 -5.23
CA LYS A 164 -19.79 -8.27 -6.28
C LYS A 164 -20.13 -6.85 -5.88
N ASN A 165 -21.29 -6.61 -5.30
CA ASN A 165 -21.67 -5.27 -4.81
C ASN A 165 -20.72 -4.76 -3.73
N ILE A 166 -20.26 -5.63 -2.80
CA ILE A 166 -19.27 -5.25 -1.79
C ILE A 166 -17.92 -4.92 -2.46
N GLN A 167 -17.50 -5.71 -3.44
CA GLN A 167 -16.25 -5.47 -4.18
C GLN A 167 -16.30 -4.15 -4.96
N GLU A 168 -17.42 -3.85 -5.61
CA GLU A 168 -17.65 -2.59 -6.33
C GLU A 168 -17.50 -1.38 -5.39
N GLN A 169 -18.16 -1.39 -4.23
CA GLN A 169 -18.05 -0.31 -3.25
C GLN A 169 -16.61 -0.10 -2.75
N ILE A 170 -15.87 -1.18 -2.49
CA ILE A 170 -14.46 -1.09 -2.07
C ILE A 170 -13.60 -0.56 -3.22
N HIS A 171 -13.89 -0.97 -4.45
CA HIS A 171 -13.18 -0.52 -5.65
C HIS A 171 -13.42 0.96 -5.91
N GLU A 172 -14.66 1.43 -5.83
CA GLU A 172 -15.01 2.85 -5.93
C GLU A 172 -14.26 3.69 -4.90
N ASN A 173 -14.23 3.26 -3.63
CA ASN A 173 -13.45 3.94 -2.59
C ASN A 173 -11.95 4.01 -2.94
N PHE A 174 -11.41 2.98 -3.59
CA PHE A 174 -10.01 2.98 -4.01
C PHE A 174 -9.78 3.93 -5.18
N ILE A 175 -10.66 3.92 -6.18
CA ILE A 175 -10.64 4.85 -7.32
C ILE A 175 -10.67 6.30 -6.83
N ASP A 176 -11.62 6.63 -5.98
CA ASP A 176 -11.78 7.97 -5.43
C ASP A 176 -10.54 8.44 -4.66
N TYR A 177 -9.96 7.54 -3.86
CA TYR A 177 -8.73 7.83 -3.16
C TYR A 177 -7.56 8.11 -4.11
N VAL A 178 -7.37 7.27 -5.14
CA VAL A 178 -6.32 7.47 -6.15
C VAL A 178 -6.54 8.75 -6.93
N LYS A 179 -7.77 9.02 -7.40
CA LYS A 179 -8.14 10.27 -8.08
C LYS A 179 -7.85 11.49 -7.20
N LYS A 180 -8.21 11.44 -5.94
CA LYS A 180 -7.92 12.51 -4.96
C LYS A 180 -6.43 12.75 -4.77
N ARG A 181 -5.62 11.70 -4.76
CA ARG A 181 -4.17 11.80 -4.47
C ARG A 181 -3.32 12.07 -5.70
N ARG A 182 -3.68 11.50 -6.84
CA ARG A 182 -2.94 11.70 -8.09
C ARG A 182 -3.47 12.89 -8.91
N GLY A 183 -4.77 13.16 -8.85
CA GLY A 183 -5.39 14.32 -9.49
C GLY A 183 -5.05 14.47 -10.96
N ALA A 184 -4.62 15.66 -11.37
CA ALA A 184 -4.24 15.98 -12.75
C ALA A 184 -2.99 15.23 -13.27
N LYS A 185 -2.28 14.48 -12.40
CA LYS A 185 -1.15 13.64 -12.82
C LYS A 185 -1.61 12.37 -13.57
N LEU A 186 -2.85 11.91 -13.32
CA LEU A 186 -3.41 10.78 -14.04
C LEU A 186 -3.68 11.16 -15.50
N SER A 187 -3.36 10.23 -16.39
CA SER A 187 -3.71 10.37 -17.81
C SER A 187 -5.22 10.19 -18.00
N SER A 188 -5.91 11.26 -18.35
CA SER A 188 -7.36 11.25 -18.58
C SER A 188 -7.81 10.35 -19.74
N SER A 189 -6.92 10.08 -20.70
CA SER A 189 -7.23 9.22 -21.84
C SER A 189 -7.26 7.72 -21.54
N ASN A 190 -6.77 7.31 -20.36
CA ASN A 190 -6.59 5.90 -19.99
C ASN A 190 -7.24 5.56 -18.64
N GLU A 191 -8.24 6.32 -18.20
CA GLU A 191 -8.86 6.16 -16.89
C GLU A 191 -9.47 4.76 -16.73
N ASP A 192 -10.18 4.25 -17.71
CA ASP A 192 -10.78 2.92 -17.69
C ASP A 192 -9.70 1.81 -17.57
N GLU A 193 -8.58 1.98 -18.25
CA GLU A 193 -7.46 1.05 -18.18
C GLU A 193 -6.80 1.08 -16.79
N VAL A 194 -6.54 2.28 -16.27
CA VAL A 194 -5.88 2.50 -14.96
C VAL A 194 -6.68 1.87 -13.81
N PHE A 195 -8.00 1.93 -13.88
CA PHE A 195 -8.88 1.42 -12.82
C PHE A 195 -9.45 0.02 -13.10
N SER A 196 -8.94 -0.69 -14.09
CA SER A 196 -9.39 -2.05 -14.47
C SER A 196 -8.85 -3.17 -13.57
N GLY A 197 -7.95 -2.88 -12.64
CA GLY A 197 -7.23 -3.88 -11.86
C GLY A 197 -5.92 -4.36 -12.51
N LEU A 198 -5.55 -3.84 -13.66
CA LEU A 198 -4.27 -4.11 -14.31
C LEU A 198 -3.10 -3.45 -13.57
N PHE A 199 -1.89 -3.85 -13.90
CA PHE A 199 -0.65 -3.28 -13.34
C PHE A 199 0.37 -3.05 -14.47
N TRP A 200 1.31 -2.13 -14.22
CA TRP A 200 2.27 -1.67 -15.21
C TRP A 200 3.67 -1.61 -14.62
N VAL A 201 4.66 -1.59 -15.52
CA VAL A 201 6.08 -1.59 -15.18
C VAL A 201 6.71 -0.27 -15.60
N GLY A 202 7.59 0.27 -14.80
CA GLY A 202 8.52 1.32 -15.15
C GLY A 202 7.91 2.51 -15.89
N LYS A 203 8.38 2.79 -17.08
CA LYS A 203 7.97 3.96 -17.88
C LYS A 203 6.47 4.05 -18.10
N LYS A 204 5.80 2.91 -18.32
CA LYS A 204 4.33 2.91 -18.53
C LYS A 204 3.58 3.39 -17.28
N GLY A 205 4.05 3.03 -16.11
CA GLY A 205 3.48 3.55 -14.85
C GLY A 205 3.62 5.07 -14.72
N VAL A 206 4.73 5.65 -15.21
CA VAL A 206 4.91 7.12 -15.25
C VAL A 206 4.02 7.76 -16.31
N GLU A 207 3.94 7.21 -17.52
CA GLU A 207 3.08 7.70 -18.60
C GLU A 207 1.60 7.75 -18.21
N LEU A 208 1.14 6.77 -17.44
CA LEU A 208 -0.23 6.71 -16.93
C LEU A 208 -0.47 7.63 -15.72
N GLY A 209 0.59 8.27 -15.22
CA GLY A 209 0.51 9.16 -14.07
C GLY A 209 0.45 8.42 -12.72
N LEU A 210 0.74 7.12 -12.70
CA LEU A 210 0.79 6.32 -11.47
C LEU A 210 2.06 6.60 -10.65
N ALA A 211 3.11 7.07 -11.29
CA ALA A 211 4.34 7.54 -10.65
C ALA A 211 4.75 8.91 -11.21
N ASP A 212 5.59 9.63 -10.47
CA ASP A 212 6.08 10.96 -10.85
C ASP A 212 7.40 10.89 -11.62
N GLY A 213 8.08 9.75 -11.57
CA GLY A 213 9.33 9.54 -12.29
C GLY A 213 10.01 8.22 -11.96
N VAL A 214 11.04 7.94 -12.75
CA VAL A 214 11.97 6.84 -12.50
C VAL A 214 13.17 7.39 -11.74
N GLY A 215 13.56 6.74 -10.63
CA GLY A 215 14.73 7.16 -9.88
C GLY A 215 14.88 6.44 -8.55
N SER A 216 16.12 6.22 -8.15
CA SER A 216 16.43 5.64 -6.85
C SER A 216 16.27 6.66 -5.72
N ILE A 217 15.98 6.17 -4.51
CA ILE A 217 15.87 7.02 -3.32
C ILE A 217 17.12 7.86 -3.10
N ASN A 218 18.31 7.29 -3.36
CA ASN A 218 19.58 8.01 -3.17
C ASN A 218 19.75 9.17 -4.14
N GLU A 219 19.38 8.98 -5.41
CA GLU A 219 19.49 10.00 -6.45
C GLU A 219 18.51 11.12 -6.22
N VAL A 220 17.22 10.80 -6.09
CA VAL A 220 16.15 11.78 -5.90
C VAL A 220 16.34 12.59 -4.62
N ILE A 221 16.70 11.95 -3.50
CA ILE A 221 16.92 12.66 -2.24
C ILE A 221 18.13 13.61 -2.34
N LYS A 222 19.23 13.20 -3.00
CA LYS A 222 20.39 14.08 -3.22
C LYS A 222 20.08 15.22 -4.19
N GLU A 223 19.29 14.99 -5.22
CA GLU A 223 18.85 16.02 -6.16
C GLU A 223 17.99 17.08 -5.45
N LYS A 224 17.00 16.66 -4.66
CA LYS A 224 16.04 17.57 -4.00
C LYS A 224 16.63 18.30 -2.78
N PHE A 225 17.51 17.66 -2.02
CA PHE A 225 17.99 18.17 -0.72
C PHE A 225 19.51 18.41 -0.67
N GLY A 226 20.20 18.19 -1.79
CA GLY A 226 21.65 18.41 -1.93
C GLY A 226 22.48 17.16 -1.65
N LYS A 227 23.71 17.18 -2.17
CA LYS A 227 24.64 16.01 -2.17
C LYS A 227 24.94 15.43 -0.78
N LYS A 228 24.76 16.22 0.28
CA LYS A 228 24.99 15.79 1.69
C LYS A 228 23.75 15.23 2.37
N ALA A 229 22.61 15.18 1.69
CA ALA A 229 21.42 14.57 2.22
C ALA A 229 21.62 13.07 2.46
N LYS A 230 21.19 12.58 3.60
CA LYS A 230 21.34 11.20 4.08
C LYS A 230 19.97 10.58 4.37
N ILE A 231 19.82 9.34 3.98
CA ILE A 231 18.66 8.52 4.32
C ILE A 231 18.87 7.96 5.72
N LYS A 232 17.86 8.11 6.59
CA LYS A 232 17.87 7.60 7.96
C LYS A 232 16.71 6.60 8.13
N ILE A 233 17.02 5.32 8.03
CA ILE A 233 16.02 4.26 8.18
C ILE A 233 15.46 4.27 9.61
N ILE A 234 14.14 4.20 9.70
CA ILE A 234 13.37 4.08 10.94
C ILE A 234 13.02 2.60 11.13
N ASP A 235 13.72 1.95 12.08
CA ASP A 235 13.49 0.56 12.42
C ASP A 235 12.86 0.40 13.81
N GLN A 236 12.18 -0.72 14.01
CA GLN A 236 11.89 -1.18 15.38
C GLN A 236 13.24 -1.45 16.06
N LYS A 237 13.44 -0.90 17.26
CA LYS A 237 14.55 -1.34 18.09
C LYS A 237 14.37 -2.83 18.34
N LYS A 238 15.26 -3.67 17.78
CA LYS A 238 15.30 -5.08 18.15
C LYS A 238 15.42 -5.16 19.67
N SER A 239 14.48 -5.83 20.32
CA SER A 239 14.60 -6.12 21.74
C SER A 239 15.91 -6.90 21.95
N PHE A 240 16.63 -6.59 23.04
CA PHE A 240 17.90 -7.22 23.39
C PHE A 240 17.80 -8.77 23.58
N LEU A 241 16.57 -9.30 23.61
CA LEU A 241 16.23 -10.72 23.78
C LEU A 241 16.10 -11.50 22.46
N GLN A 242 16.37 -10.87 21.31
CA GLN A 242 16.35 -11.52 19.98
C GLN A 242 17.75 -11.58 19.32
N LYS A 243 18.80 -11.49 20.11
CA LYS A 243 20.18 -11.78 19.69
C LYS A 243 20.60 -13.17 20.13
#